data_c8643ac4e8a8ad681fa0b553d8527955
#
_entry.id   c8643ac4e8a8ad681fa0b553d8527955
#
_cell.length_a   1.000
_cell.length_b   1.000
_cell.length_c   1.000
_cell.angle_alpha   90.00
_cell.angle_beta   90.00
_cell.angle_gamma   90.00
#
_symmetry.space_group_name_H-M   'P 1'
#
loop_
_entity.id
_entity.type
_entity.pdbx_description
1 polymer ?
#
loop_
_entity_poly.entity_id
_entity_poly.type
_entity_poly.pdbx_seq_one_letter_code
_entity_poly.pdbx_strand_id
1 'polypeptide(L)'
;VLTHDVVEREPQDPGVVRLKRAVDVHNLAELRIAGSTGIDAEGPDSGKHDVDLTTIVYSPPLKDNWRGFAGFGYADGQFSEGKGIVRDWLAGVEWRSRNIWLEAEYAERFFNHEHKPGARLSGWYDFNDNWRIGSQLERLSHRVPLRAMKNGVTGNSAQAYVRWYQNERRKYGVSWAFTDFSDSNQRHEVSIEGQERIWSSPYLIVDFLPNLYYEQNTEHDTPYYNPIKTFDIVPAFEASHLLWRSYENSWEQIFSAGVGASWQKHYGTDVVTQLGYGQRISWNDVIDAGATLRWEKRPYDGDREHNLYVEFDMTFRF
;
A
#
# COMPACT_ATOMS: atom_id res chain seq x y z
N VAL A 1 5.01 -20.96 -25.82
CA VAL A 1 4.86 -21.73 -27.08
C VAL A 1 3.95 -20.96 -28.04
N LEU A 2 2.66 -20.75 -27.74
CA LEU A 2 1.70 -20.05 -28.64
C LEU A 2 2.14 -18.65 -29.07
N THR A 3 2.74 -17.87 -28.17
CA THR A 3 3.20 -16.50 -28.45
C THR A 3 4.34 -16.49 -29.48
N HIS A 4 5.27 -17.43 -29.38
CA HIS A 4 6.40 -17.55 -30.30
C HIS A 4 5.93 -17.84 -31.74
N ASP A 5 5.00 -18.79 -31.88
CA ASP A 5 4.45 -19.16 -33.18
C ASP A 5 3.69 -18.02 -33.87
N VAL A 6 2.97 -17.18 -33.09
CA VAL A 6 2.25 -16.01 -33.64
C VAL A 6 3.22 -14.90 -34.05
N VAL A 7 4.25 -14.65 -33.26
CA VAL A 7 5.30 -13.65 -33.55
C VAL A 7 6.09 -14.00 -34.82
N GLU A 8 6.37 -15.29 -35.04
CA GLU A 8 7.06 -15.73 -36.26
C GLU A 8 6.19 -15.60 -37.51
N ARG A 9 4.88 -15.78 -37.38
CA ARG A 9 3.96 -15.74 -38.55
C ARG A 9 3.63 -14.30 -39.01
N GLU A 10 3.42 -13.39 -38.04
CA GLU A 10 2.99 -12.02 -38.34
C GLU A 10 3.80 -10.97 -37.54
N PRO A 11 5.13 -10.87 -37.79
CA PRO A 11 6.02 -10.04 -36.95
C PRO A 11 5.77 -8.53 -37.11
N GLN A 12 5.03 -8.09 -38.12
CA GLN A 12 4.71 -6.68 -38.39
C GLN A 12 3.32 -6.26 -37.93
N ASP A 13 2.48 -7.19 -37.49
CA ASP A 13 1.16 -6.87 -36.95
C ASP A 13 1.30 -6.09 -35.63
N PRO A 14 0.68 -4.90 -35.47
CA PRO A 14 0.79 -4.10 -34.26
C PRO A 14 0.33 -4.80 -32.99
N GLY A 15 -0.66 -5.68 -33.09
CA GLY A 15 -1.14 -6.49 -31.96
C GLY A 15 -0.11 -7.54 -31.54
N VAL A 16 0.55 -8.16 -32.51
CA VAL A 16 1.61 -9.16 -32.28
C VAL A 16 2.86 -8.50 -31.67
N VAL A 17 3.24 -7.30 -32.16
CA VAL A 17 4.33 -6.51 -31.57
C VAL A 17 4.06 -6.17 -30.10
N ARG A 18 2.84 -5.72 -29.79
CA ARG A 18 2.42 -5.45 -28.39
C ARG A 18 2.43 -6.70 -27.52
N LEU A 19 1.91 -7.81 -28.05
CA LEU A 19 1.90 -9.09 -27.33
C LEU A 19 3.33 -9.57 -27.02
N LYS A 20 4.22 -9.52 -28.01
CA LYS A 20 5.64 -9.87 -27.83
C LYS A 20 6.26 -9.04 -26.72
N ARG A 21 6.08 -7.72 -26.79
CA ARG A 21 6.62 -6.81 -25.80
C ARG A 21 6.09 -7.09 -24.39
N ALA A 22 4.78 -7.32 -24.25
CA ALA A 22 4.18 -7.66 -22.94
C ALA A 22 4.80 -8.95 -22.35
N VAL A 23 5.08 -9.93 -23.20
CA VAL A 23 5.77 -11.18 -22.78
C VAL A 23 7.24 -10.92 -22.44
N ASP A 24 7.94 -10.14 -23.26
CA ASP A 24 9.35 -9.81 -23.03
C ASP A 24 9.51 -9.07 -21.69
N VAL A 25 8.67 -8.06 -21.44
CA VAL A 25 8.66 -7.31 -20.16
C VAL A 25 8.27 -8.20 -18.97
N HIS A 26 7.31 -9.10 -19.14
CA HIS A 26 6.92 -10.06 -18.08
C HIS A 26 8.08 -10.96 -17.65
N ASN A 27 9.00 -11.27 -18.57
CA ASN A 27 10.15 -12.15 -18.33
C ASN A 27 11.37 -11.43 -17.75
N LEU A 28 11.28 -10.14 -17.47
CA LEU A 28 12.36 -9.37 -16.84
C LEU A 28 12.39 -9.55 -15.32
N ALA A 29 13.56 -9.29 -14.74
CA ALA A 29 13.68 -9.04 -13.33
C ALA A 29 13.00 -7.70 -12.98
N GLU A 30 12.62 -7.51 -11.73
CA GLU A 30 11.89 -6.32 -11.31
C GLU A 30 12.47 -5.76 -10.02
N LEU A 31 12.83 -4.48 -10.03
CA LEU A 31 13.15 -3.70 -8.84
C LEU A 31 11.92 -2.89 -8.45
N ARG A 32 11.44 -3.05 -7.23
CA ARG A 32 10.41 -2.21 -6.63
C ARG A 32 11.01 -1.39 -5.51
N ILE A 33 10.74 -0.10 -5.52
CA ILE A 33 11.06 0.82 -4.44
C ILE A 33 9.77 1.52 -4.07
N ALA A 34 9.46 1.55 -2.79
CA ALA A 34 8.33 2.31 -2.27
C ALA A 34 8.70 2.94 -0.94
N GLY A 35 8.15 4.09 -0.65
CA GLY A 35 8.40 4.71 0.62
C GLY A 35 7.61 6.00 0.83
N SER A 36 7.78 6.54 2.03
CA SER A 36 7.22 7.82 2.43
C SER A 36 8.21 8.59 3.29
N THR A 37 8.05 9.90 3.32
CA THR A 37 8.78 10.76 4.26
C THR A 37 7.90 11.90 4.75
N GLY A 38 7.84 12.07 6.07
CA GLY A 38 7.19 13.20 6.72
C GLY A 38 7.99 14.49 6.51
N ILE A 39 7.33 15.53 6.02
CA ILE A 39 7.89 16.87 5.90
C ILE A 39 7.55 17.67 7.15
N ASP A 40 6.30 17.57 7.60
CA ASP A 40 5.78 18.23 8.79
C ASP A 40 4.67 17.33 9.36
N ALA A 41 4.93 16.72 10.50
CA ALA A 41 4.05 15.78 11.14
C ALA A 41 3.94 16.07 12.64
N GLU A 42 2.72 16.16 13.14
CA GLU A 42 2.38 16.33 14.53
C GLU A 42 1.73 15.09 15.14
N GLY A 43 1.32 14.12 14.32
CA GLY A 43 0.59 12.94 14.77
C GLY A 43 1.37 12.05 15.73
N PRO A 44 0.67 11.36 16.64
CA PRO A 44 1.29 10.65 17.76
C PRO A 44 2.11 9.42 17.35
N ASP A 45 1.78 8.81 16.21
CA ASP A 45 2.50 7.64 15.68
C ASP A 45 3.46 8.01 14.55
N SER A 46 3.31 9.20 13.98
CA SER A 46 4.23 9.77 13.00
C SER A 46 5.32 10.52 13.74
N GLY A 47 6.56 10.08 13.62
CA GLY A 47 7.70 10.86 14.13
C GLY A 47 7.89 12.12 13.27
N LYS A 48 8.46 13.19 13.84
CA LYS A 48 8.94 14.30 13.02
C LYS A 48 9.99 13.79 12.04
N HIS A 49 9.83 14.15 10.75
CA HIS A 49 10.74 13.71 9.69
C HIS A 49 10.90 12.20 9.63
N ASP A 50 9.80 11.46 9.81
CA ASP A 50 9.78 10.02 9.63
C ASP A 50 10.10 9.64 8.19
N VAL A 51 10.74 8.50 8.04
CA VAL A 51 11.04 7.88 6.74
C VAL A 51 10.61 6.43 6.81
N ASP A 52 9.93 5.98 5.77
CA ASP A 52 9.67 4.57 5.50
C ASP A 52 10.16 4.26 4.08
N LEU A 53 10.98 3.25 3.92
CA LEU A 53 11.54 2.84 2.63
C LEU A 53 11.59 1.34 2.53
N THR A 54 11.03 0.79 1.46
CA THR A 54 11.15 -0.62 1.10
C THR A 54 11.72 -0.76 -0.31
N THR A 55 12.70 -1.63 -0.46
CA THR A 55 13.33 -1.94 -1.75
C THR A 55 13.36 -3.45 -1.92
N ILE A 56 12.77 -3.97 -3.01
CA ILE A 56 12.67 -5.41 -3.28
C ILE A 56 13.07 -5.67 -4.73
N VAL A 57 13.93 -6.68 -4.93
CA VAL A 57 14.28 -7.20 -6.25
C VAL A 57 13.64 -8.57 -6.43
N TYR A 58 12.86 -8.72 -7.48
CA TYR A 58 12.25 -9.98 -7.91
C TYR A 58 13.06 -10.58 -9.05
N SER A 59 13.27 -11.88 -9.02
CA SER A 59 13.84 -12.61 -10.15
C SER A 59 12.91 -12.57 -11.37
N PRO A 60 13.41 -12.81 -12.59
CA PRO A 60 12.53 -13.22 -13.69
C PRO A 60 11.66 -14.41 -13.28
N PRO A 61 10.51 -14.62 -13.95
CA PRO A 61 9.71 -15.81 -13.73
C PRO A 61 10.54 -17.08 -13.95
N LEU A 62 10.59 -17.94 -12.95
CA LEU A 62 11.19 -19.26 -13.01
C LEU A 62 10.20 -20.27 -13.58
N LYS A 63 10.60 -21.54 -13.59
CA LYS A 63 9.68 -22.62 -14.00
C LYS A 63 8.39 -22.57 -13.17
N ASP A 64 7.27 -22.86 -13.83
CA ASP A 64 5.94 -22.98 -13.21
C ASP A 64 5.45 -21.69 -12.50
N ASN A 65 5.85 -20.51 -13.01
CA ASN A 65 5.42 -19.19 -12.53
C ASN A 65 5.88 -18.82 -11.10
N TRP A 66 6.93 -19.40 -10.63
CA TRP A 66 7.60 -19.02 -9.41
C TRP A 66 8.54 -17.84 -9.65
N ARG A 67 8.64 -16.95 -8.67
CA ARG A 67 9.67 -15.90 -8.59
C ARG A 67 10.29 -15.93 -7.20
N GLY A 68 11.60 -15.78 -7.12
CA GLY A 68 12.27 -15.46 -5.87
C GLY A 68 12.40 -13.95 -5.70
N PHE A 69 12.44 -13.47 -4.47
CA PHE A 69 12.74 -12.07 -4.20
C PHE A 69 13.61 -11.91 -2.96
N ALA A 70 14.31 -10.78 -2.90
CA ALA A 70 15.03 -10.34 -1.72
C ALA A 70 14.95 -8.81 -1.63
N GLY A 71 15.06 -8.27 -0.43
CA GLY A 71 14.91 -6.84 -0.25
C GLY A 71 15.39 -6.33 1.10
N PHE A 72 15.18 -5.04 1.27
CA PHE A 72 15.55 -4.29 2.45
C PHE A 72 14.45 -3.30 2.78
N GLY A 73 14.08 -3.21 4.07
CA GLY A 73 13.19 -2.22 4.65
C GLY A 73 13.93 -1.32 5.63
N TYR A 74 13.57 -0.07 5.68
CA TYR A 74 14.06 0.92 6.62
C TYR A 74 12.94 1.85 7.05
N ALA A 75 12.76 2.01 8.37
CA ALA A 75 11.86 3.00 8.90
C ALA A 75 12.53 3.75 10.05
N ASP A 76 12.35 5.07 10.11
CA ASP A 76 12.79 5.88 11.23
C ASP A 76 11.80 7.01 11.55
N GLY A 77 11.85 7.49 12.78
CA GLY A 77 11.02 8.60 13.24
C GLY A 77 11.54 9.16 14.56
N GLN A 78 11.31 10.46 14.78
CA GLN A 78 11.72 11.16 15.99
C GLN A 78 10.50 11.36 16.90
N PHE A 79 10.50 10.69 18.04
CA PHE A 79 9.46 10.81 19.06
C PHE A 79 9.95 11.59 20.27
N SER A 80 9.08 11.93 21.22
CA SER A 80 9.43 12.61 22.48
C SER A 80 10.43 11.81 23.32
N GLU A 81 10.33 10.49 23.29
CA GLU A 81 11.19 9.53 23.98
C GLU A 81 12.48 9.18 23.21
N GLY A 82 12.71 9.80 22.07
CA GLY A 82 13.91 9.63 21.24
C GLY A 82 13.65 8.98 19.90
N LYS A 83 14.71 8.75 19.12
CA LYS A 83 14.62 8.22 17.76
C LYS A 83 14.27 6.72 17.76
N GLY A 84 13.25 6.34 17.00
CA GLY A 84 12.95 4.95 16.63
C GLY A 84 13.57 4.61 15.29
N ILE A 85 14.19 3.44 15.15
CA ILE A 85 14.75 2.94 13.89
C ILE A 85 14.42 1.46 13.77
N VAL A 86 13.91 1.05 12.61
CA VAL A 86 13.70 -0.34 12.23
C VAL A 86 14.38 -0.59 10.90
N ARG A 87 15.00 -1.75 10.76
CA ARG A 87 15.61 -2.23 9.52
C ARG A 87 15.24 -3.67 9.30
N ASP A 88 14.85 -4.00 8.08
CA ASP A 88 14.46 -5.35 7.70
C ASP A 88 15.35 -5.83 6.54
N TRP A 89 15.87 -7.06 6.67
CA TRP A 89 16.33 -7.83 5.52
C TRP A 89 15.30 -8.89 5.24
N LEU A 90 14.82 -8.96 4.03
CA LEU A 90 13.75 -9.86 3.64
C LEU A 90 14.11 -10.70 2.43
N ALA A 91 13.58 -11.91 2.37
CA ALA A 91 13.66 -12.79 1.22
C ALA A 91 12.43 -13.69 1.17
N GLY A 92 12.04 -14.06 -0.03
CA GLY A 92 10.84 -14.87 -0.18
C GLY A 92 10.64 -15.43 -1.56
N VAL A 93 9.49 -16.04 -1.73
CA VAL A 93 9.04 -16.62 -3.00
C VAL A 93 7.61 -16.19 -3.29
N GLU A 94 7.35 -15.93 -4.55
CA GLU A 94 6.03 -15.63 -5.10
C GLU A 94 5.65 -16.74 -6.09
N TRP A 95 4.41 -17.16 -6.04
CA TRP A 95 3.81 -18.01 -7.06
C TRP A 95 2.52 -17.40 -7.57
N ARG A 96 2.34 -17.39 -8.88
CA ARG A 96 1.18 -16.76 -9.52
C ARG A 96 0.61 -17.63 -10.62
N SER A 97 -0.70 -17.84 -10.59
CA SER A 97 -1.46 -18.37 -11.71
C SER A 97 -2.50 -17.37 -12.18
N ARG A 98 -3.37 -17.76 -13.11
CA ARG A 98 -4.43 -16.87 -13.61
C ARG A 98 -5.32 -16.30 -12.50
N ASN A 99 -5.73 -17.16 -11.56
CA ASN A 99 -6.74 -16.81 -10.56
C ASN A 99 -6.19 -16.86 -9.12
N ILE A 100 -4.91 -17.16 -8.92
CA ILE A 100 -4.32 -17.33 -7.60
C ILE A 100 -2.96 -16.63 -7.58
N TRP A 101 -2.69 -15.93 -6.51
CA TRP A 101 -1.37 -15.43 -6.16
C TRP A 101 -1.06 -15.80 -4.72
N LEU A 102 0.14 -16.28 -4.48
CA LEU A 102 0.65 -16.63 -3.17
C LEU A 102 2.06 -16.07 -3.00
N GLU A 103 2.36 -15.57 -1.82
CA GLU A 103 3.67 -15.05 -1.45
C GLU A 103 4.01 -15.52 -0.04
N ALA A 104 5.24 -16.00 0.14
CA ALA A 104 5.81 -16.34 1.43
C ALA A 104 7.13 -15.59 1.60
N GLU A 105 7.26 -14.84 2.69
CA GLU A 105 8.40 -14.01 3.02
C GLU A 105 8.94 -14.38 4.41
N TYR A 106 10.24 -14.40 4.52
CA TYR A 106 10.97 -14.37 5.77
C TYR A 106 11.69 -13.02 5.88
N ALA A 107 11.69 -12.43 7.06
CA ALA A 107 12.40 -11.19 7.36
C ALA A 107 13.22 -11.30 8.63
N GLU A 108 14.37 -10.69 8.64
CA GLU A 108 15.16 -10.44 9.86
C GLU A 108 15.02 -8.96 10.20
N ARG A 109 14.34 -8.66 11.30
CA ARG A 109 14.02 -7.30 11.72
C ARG A 109 14.90 -6.85 12.86
N PHE A 110 15.54 -5.69 12.69
CA PHE A 110 16.45 -5.06 13.63
C PHE A 110 15.82 -3.80 14.21
N PHE A 111 15.65 -3.76 15.53
CA PHE A 111 15.12 -2.61 16.27
C PHE A 111 15.62 -2.65 17.72
N ASN A 112 15.79 -1.48 18.35
CA ASN A 112 16.21 -1.36 19.77
C ASN A 112 17.43 -2.21 20.15
N HIS A 113 18.45 -2.35 19.27
CA HIS A 113 19.63 -3.20 19.45
C HIS A 113 19.33 -4.72 19.52
N GLU A 114 18.09 -5.11 19.25
CA GLU A 114 17.67 -6.50 19.11
C GLU A 114 17.41 -6.83 17.65
N HIS A 115 17.36 -8.13 17.35
CA HIS A 115 16.83 -8.62 16.07
C HIS A 115 15.88 -9.78 16.32
N LYS A 116 14.83 -9.85 15.53
CA LYS A 116 13.81 -10.90 15.63
C LYS A 116 13.40 -11.38 14.26
N PRO A 117 13.18 -12.71 14.11
CA PRO A 117 12.68 -13.27 12.86
C PRO A 117 11.18 -12.96 12.69
N GLY A 118 10.84 -12.39 11.55
CA GLY A 118 9.49 -12.19 11.05
C GLY A 118 9.17 -13.14 9.90
N ALA A 119 7.89 -13.29 9.63
CA ALA A 119 7.41 -14.05 8.47
C ALA A 119 6.09 -13.48 8.00
N ARG A 120 5.85 -13.45 6.69
CA ARG A 120 4.60 -13.06 6.08
C ARG A 120 4.15 -14.12 5.08
N LEU A 121 2.88 -14.48 5.15
CA LEU A 121 2.20 -15.30 4.17
C LEU A 121 1.02 -14.51 3.63
N SER A 122 0.99 -14.26 2.34
CA SER A 122 -0.05 -13.50 1.68
C SER A 122 -0.61 -14.25 0.49
N GLY A 123 -1.87 -14.03 0.16
CA GLY A 123 -2.44 -14.62 -1.02
C GLY A 123 -3.83 -14.12 -1.34
N TRP A 124 -4.23 -14.32 -2.59
CA TRP A 124 -5.60 -14.07 -3.02
C TRP A 124 -6.06 -15.09 -4.05
N TYR A 125 -7.38 -15.21 -4.16
CA TYR A 125 -8.08 -16.04 -5.11
C TYR A 125 -9.20 -15.26 -5.80
N ASP A 126 -9.22 -15.31 -7.13
CA ASP A 126 -10.30 -14.77 -7.96
C ASP A 126 -11.33 -15.89 -8.25
N PHE A 127 -12.52 -15.78 -7.64
CA PHE A 127 -13.62 -16.72 -7.95
C PHE A 127 -14.08 -16.58 -9.41
N ASN A 128 -14.04 -15.35 -9.90
CA ASN A 128 -14.35 -14.95 -11.26
C ASN A 128 -13.76 -13.54 -11.50
N ASP A 129 -14.05 -12.96 -12.65
CA ASP A 129 -13.53 -11.64 -13.02
C ASP A 129 -14.05 -10.50 -12.11
N ASN A 130 -15.09 -10.76 -11.30
CA ASN A 130 -15.72 -9.76 -10.45
C ASN A 130 -15.36 -9.88 -8.96
N TRP A 131 -14.99 -11.06 -8.47
CA TRP A 131 -14.82 -11.29 -7.04
C TRP A 131 -13.45 -11.84 -6.70
N ARG A 132 -12.78 -11.15 -5.79
CA ARG A 132 -11.52 -11.57 -5.19
C ARG A 132 -11.66 -11.67 -3.68
N ILE A 133 -11.13 -12.73 -3.10
CA ILE A 133 -10.84 -12.81 -1.68
C ILE A 133 -9.33 -12.89 -1.48
N GLY A 134 -8.86 -12.37 -0.36
CA GLY A 134 -7.45 -12.52 -0.01
C GLY A 134 -7.24 -12.49 1.48
N SER A 135 -6.07 -12.92 1.89
CA SER A 135 -5.64 -12.91 3.28
C SER A 135 -4.14 -12.67 3.41
N GLN A 136 -3.74 -12.21 4.58
CA GLN A 136 -2.36 -12.04 4.97
C GLN A 136 -2.19 -12.41 6.44
N LEU A 137 -1.14 -13.14 6.74
CA LEU A 137 -0.73 -13.48 8.09
C LEU A 137 0.70 -12.99 8.30
N GLU A 138 0.96 -12.30 9.39
CA GLU A 138 2.30 -11.80 9.70
C GLU A 138 2.69 -12.15 11.14
N ARG A 139 3.86 -12.69 11.29
CA ARG A 139 4.59 -12.74 12.53
C ARG A 139 5.56 -11.58 12.58
N LEU A 140 5.63 -10.86 13.68
CA LEU A 140 6.37 -9.60 13.82
C LEU A 140 5.89 -8.58 12.75
N SER A 141 4.63 -8.22 12.86
CA SER A 141 3.89 -7.52 11.82
C SER A 141 4.37 -6.09 11.57
N HIS A 142 4.32 -5.67 10.30
CA HIS A 142 4.49 -4.29 9.87
C HIS A 142 3.33 -3.37 10.29
N ARG A 143 2.21 -3.93 10.78
CA ARG A 143 1.09 -3.15 11.31
C ARG A 143 1.36 -2.57 12.70
N VAL A 144 2.43 -3.01 13.36
CA VAL A 144 2.86 -2.44 14.64
C VAL A 144 3.50 -1.07 14.38
N PRO A 145 2.98 0.02 14.98
CA PRO A 145 3.55 1.36 14.81
C PRO A 145 5.03 1.42 15.18
N LEU A 146 5.78 2.26 14.46
CA LEU A 146 7.22 2.46 14.73
C LEU A 146 7.47 2.89 16.18
N ARG A 147 6.60 3.75 16.73
CA ARG A 147 6.67 4.19 18.13
C ARG A 147 6.47 3.03 19.12
N ALA A 148 5.57 2.08 18.82
CA ALA A 148 5.40 0.87 19.59
C ALA A 148 6.67 0.02 19.59
N MET A 149 7.26 -0.21 18.41
CA MET A 149 8.54 -0.94 18.29
C MET A 149 9.68 -0.25 19.01
N LYS A 150 9.76 1.09 18.97
CA LYS A 150 10.72 1.89 19.74
C LYS A 150 10.62 1.61 21.23
N ASN A 151 9.42 1.35 21.74
CA ASN A 151 9.16 0.99 23.13
C ASN A 151 9.20 -0.51 23.41
N GLY A 152 9.72 -1.32 22.47
CA GLY A 152 9.89 -2.77 22.62
C GLY A 152 8.61 -3.59 22.37
N VAL A 153 7.51 -2.94 21.97
CA VAL A 153 6.25 -3.61 21.65
C VAL A 153 6.32 -4.18 20.24
N THR A 154 6.00 -5.45 20.12
CA THR A 154 5.90 -6.18 18.83
C THR A 154 4.50 -6.76 18.70
N GLY A 155 4.15 -7.36 17.56
CA GLY A 155 2.85 -7.98 17.42
C GLY A 155 2.77 -8.90 16.20
N ASN A 156 1.73 -9.71 16.17
CA ASN A 156 1.38 -10.55 15.05
C ASN A 156 0.05 -10.08 14.46
N SER A 157 -0.14 -10.22 13.17
CA SER A 157 -1.39 -9.81 12.56
C SER A 157 -1.98 -10.83 11.60
N ALA A 158 -3.29 -10.75 11.45
CA ALA A 158 -4.06 -11.45 10.44
C ALA A 158 -4.95 -10.45 9.73
N GLN A 159 -5.03 -10.54 8.40
CA GLN A 159 -5.91 -9.71 7.58
C GLN A 159 -6.68 -10.60 6.61
N ALA A 160 -7.94 -10.27 6.37
CA ALA A 160 -8.76 -10.84 5.31
C ALA A 160 -9.49 -9.72 4.57
N TYR A 161 -9.71 -9.91 3.27
CA TYR A 161 -10.46 -8.95 2.47
C TYR A 161 -11.28 -9.62 1.39
N VAL A 162 -12.33 -8.93 0.99
CA VAL A 162 -13.14 -9.24 -0.19
C VAL A 162 -13.17 -8.01 -1.07
N ARG A 163 -12.94 -8.17 -2.36
CA ARG A 163 -13.06 -7.10 -3.36
C ARG A 163 -14.06 -7.50 -4.44
N TRP A 164 -14.90 -6.57 -4.82
CA TRP A 164 -15.82 -6.68 -5.92
C TRP A 164 -15.48 -5.67 -7.00
N TYR A 165 -15.36 -6.16 -8.22
CA TYR A 165 -15.06 -5.39 -9.43
C TYR A 165 -16.24 -5.52 -10.38
N GLN A 166 -17.05 -4.51 -10.57
CA GLN A 166 -18.06 -4.54 -11.61
C GLN A 166 -17.42 -4.36 -12.99
N ASN A 167 -16.50 -3.41 -13.08
CA ASN A 167 -15.71 -3.06 -14.24
C ASN A 167 -14.58 -2.10 -13.82
N GLU A 168 -13.87 -1.51 -14.77
CA GLU A 168 -12.80 -0.52 -14.51
C GLU A 168 -13.28 0.78 -13.84
N ARG A 169 -14.59 1.04 -13.87
CA ARG A 169 -15.19 2.29 -13.34
C ARG A 169 -15.72 2.15 -11.93
N ARG A 170 -16.03 0.91 -11.51
CA ARG A 170 -16.67 0.64 -10.23
C ARG A 170 -16.06 -0.56 -9.54
N LYS A 171 -15.52 -0.32 -8.36
CA LYS A 171 -14.99 -1.36 -7.48
C LYS A 171 -15.21 -1.01 -6.02
N TYR A 172 -15.41 -2.03 -5.19
CA TYR A 172 -15.54 -1.91 -3.75
C TYR A 172 -14.77 -3.01 -3.04
N GLY A 173 -14.29 -2.70 -1.85
CA GLY A 173 -13.59 -3.64 -1.00
C GLY A 173 -14.02 -3.51 0.44
N VAL A 174 -14.00 -4.63 1.14
CA VAL A 174 -14.12 -4.68 2.59
C VAL A 174 -12.92 -5.45 3.10
N SER A 175 -12.23 -4.93 4.08
CA SER A 175 -11.15 -5.61 4.77
C SER A 175 -11.37 -5.62 6.27
N TRP A 176 -10.90 -6.67 6.91
CA TRP A 176 -10.78 -6.80 8.34
C TRP A 176 -9.34 -7.16 8.66
N ALA A 177 -8.79 -6.53 9.70
CA ALA A 177 -7.49 -6.86 10.22
C ALA A 177 -7.56 -7.01 11.75
N PHE A 178 -6.72 -7.89 12.25
CA PHE A 178 -6.50 -8.14 13.66
C PHE A 178 -5.01 -8.07 13.95
N THR A 179 -4.63 -7.37 15.02
CA THR A 179 -3.25 -7.32 15.50
C THR A 179 -3.22 -7.62 16.98
N ASP A 180 -2.43 -8.62 17.35
CA ASP A 180 -2.17 -9.01 18.73
C ASP A 180 -0.79 -8.49 19.15
N PHE A 181 -0.76 -7.51 20.03
CA PHE A 181 0.46 -6.84 20.49
C PHE A 181 1.06 -7.54 21.72
N SER A 182 2.37 -7.45 21.89
CA SER A 182 3.08 -8.08 23.01
C SER A 182 2.83 -7.41 24.37
N ASP A 183 2.22 -6.25 24.40
CA ASP A 183 1.76 -5.53 25.62
C ASP A 183 0.32 -5.88 26.03
N SER A 184 -0.26 -6.93 25.43
CA SER A 184 -1.62 -7.42 25.65
C SER A 184 -2.72 -6.61 24.95
N ASN A 185 -2.39 -5.56 24.21
CA ASN A 185 -3.38 -4.89 23.39
C ASN A 185 -3.79 -5.78 22.20
N GLN A 186 -5.08 -5.75 21.88
CA GLN A 186 -5.65 -6.38 20.68
C GLN A 186 -6.40 -5.32 19.87
N ARG A 187 -5.97 -5.14 18.61
CA ARG A 187 -6.55 -4.18 17.68
C ARG A 187 -7.36 -4.89 16.63
N HIS A 188 -8.61 -4.47 16.46
CA HIS A 188 -9.47 -4.86 15.35
C HIS A 188 -9.72 -3.65 14.48
N GLU A 189 -9.57 -3.84 13.16
CA GLU A 189 -9.78 -2.80 12.16
C GLU A 189 -10.71 -3.34 11.09
N VAL A 190 -11.63 -2.49 10.62
CA VAL A 190 -12.49 -2.77 9.47
C VAL A 190 -12.42 -1.57 8.54
N SER A 191 -12.13 -1.79 7.25
CA SER A 191 -12.24 -0.75 6.25
C SER A 191 -13.18 -1.13 5.13
N ILE A 192 -13.90 -0.13 4.61
CA ILE A 192 -14.73 -0.23 3.41
C ILE A 192 -14.23 0.85 2.46
N GLU A 193 -13.76 0.44 1.31
CA GLU A 193 -13.20 1.31 0.29
C GLU A 193 -13.96 1.14 -1.02
N GLY A 194 -14.08 2.19 -1.78
CA GLY A 194 -14.72 2.13 -3.09
C GLY A 194 -14.09 3.07 -4.10
N GLN A 195 -14.39 2.82 -5.34
CA GLN A 195 -14.12 3.74 -6.45
C GLN A 195 -15.30 3.73 -7.40
N GLU A 196 -15.77 4.92 -7.70
CA GLU A 196 -16.87 5.18 -8.62
C GLU A 196 -16.43 6.25 -9.62
N ARG A 197 -16.22 5.88 -10.89
CA ARG A 197 -15.86 6.84 -11.94
C ARG A 197 -17.04 7.69 -12.31
N ILE A 198 -17.00 8.96 -11.91
CA ILE A 198 -18.07 9.93 -12.16
C ILE A 198 -17.87 10.73 -13.44
N TRP A 199 -16.60 10.87 -13.90
CA TRP A 199 -16.28 11.53 -15.15
C TRP A 199 -15.14 10.81 -15.88
N SER A 200 -15.20 10.76 -17.20
CA SER A 200 -14.16 10.20 -18.05
C SER A 200 -14.11 10.92 -19.39
N SER A 201 -12.95 11.47 -19.70
CA SER A 201 -12.60 12.02 -21.01
C SER A 201 -11.22 11.50 -21.44
N PRO A 202 -10.74 11.76 -22.65
CA PRO A 202 -9.42 11.30 -23.09
C PRO A 202 -8.24 11.80 -22.25
N TYR A 203 -8.41 12.94 -21.56
CA TYR A 203 -7.35 13.57 -20.79
C TYR A 203 -7.64 13.69 -19.30
N LEU A 204 -8.88 13.52 -18.88
CA LEU A 204 -9.29 13.70 -17.48
C LEU A 204 -10.23 12.60 -17.04
N ILE A 205 -9.87 11.94 -15.95
CA ILE A 205 -10.69 10.97 -15.24
C ILE A 205 -10.96 11.54 -13.86
N VAL A 206 -12.21 11.45 -13.39
CA VAL A 206 -12.56 11.83 -12.02
C VAL A 206 -13.29 10.66 -11.38
N ASP A 207 -12.73 10.20 -10.28
CA ASP A 207 -13.26 9.13 -9.46
C ASP A 207 -13.73 9.67 -8.10
N PHE A 208 -14.87 9.19 -7.62
CA PHE A 208 -15.33 9.33 -6.25
C PHE A 208 -14.85 8.13 -5.44
N LEU A 209 -14.24 8.37 -4.29
CA LEU A 209 -13.61 7.38 -3.43
C LEU A 209 -14.31 7.37 -2.06
N PRO A 210 -15.40 6.61 -1.87
CA PRO A 210 -15.97 6.41 -0.54
C PRO A 210 -15.00 5.62 0.33
N ASN A 211 -14.80 6.10 1.56
CA ASN A 211 -13.96 5.45 2.55
C ASN A 211 -14.63 5.49 3.92
N LEU A 212 -14.67 4.32 4.58
CA LEU A 212 -15.14 4.11 5.94
C LEU A 212 -14.09 3.31 6.67
N TYR A 213 -13.74 3.72 7.87
CA TYR A 213 -12.78 3.02 8.72
C TYR A 213 -13.30 2.91 10.15
N TYR A 214 -13.13 1.75 10.73
CA TYR A 214 -13.41 1.48 12.14
C TYR A 214 -12.23 0.78 12.77
N GLU A 215 -11.85 1.24 13.97
CA GLU A 215 -10.82 0.64 14.79
C GLU A 215 -11.30 0.50 16.24
N GLN A 216 -10.93 -0.61 16.88
CA GLN A 216 -11.13 -0.86 18.30
C GLN A 216 -9.91 -1.51 18.88
N ASN A 217 -9.49 -1.03 20.06
CA ASN A 217 -8.41 -1.57 20.87
C ASN A 217 -8.92 -2.03 22.22
N THR A 218 -8.23 -3.01 22.85
CA THR A 218 -8.54 -3.50 24.20
C THR A 218 -7.84 -2.70 25.29
N GLU A 219 -6.61 -2.27 25.03
CA GLU A 219 -5.82 -1.41 25.91
C GLU A 219 -5.78 0.02 25.36
N HIS A 220 -5.56 1.01 26.22
CA HIS A 220 -5.56 2.43 25.84
C HIS A 220 -4.48 3.27 26.54
N ASP A 221 -3.81 2.71 27.53
CA ASP A 221 -2.67 3.35 28.20
C ASP A 221 -1.36 2.76 27.65
N THR A 222 -1.08 3.06 26.40
CA THR A 222 0.07 2.54 25.67
C THR A 222 0.99 3.69 25.22
N PRO A 223 2.29 3.43 24.97
CA PRO A 223 3.23 4.46 24.51
C PRO A 223 3.06 4.87 23.05
N TYR A 224 2.04 4.39 22.37
CA TYR A 224 1.71 4.70 20.97
C TYR A 224 0.22 5.05 20.86
N TYR A 225 -0.18 5.66 19.76
CA TYR A 225 -1.58 6.01 19.52
C TYR A 225 -2.46 4.74 19.47
N ASN A 226 -3.45 4.69 20.35
CA ASN A 226 -4.25 3.50 20.58
C ASN A 226 -5.67 3.86 21.04
N PRO A 227 -6.50 4.42 20.13
CA PRO A 227 -7.84 4.85 20.49
C PRO A 227 -8.70 3.66 20.89
N ILE A 228 -9.49 3.78 21.96
CA ILE A 228 -10.41 2.72 22.40
C ILE A 228 -11.35 2.31 21.25
N LYS A 229 -11.91 3.30 20.57
CA LYS A 229 -12.72 3.14 19.35
C LYS A 229 -12.63 4.39 18.52
N THR A 230 -12.45 4.18 17.22
CA THR A 230 -12.52 5.24 16.21
C THR A 230 -13.42 4.80 15.06
N PHE A 231 -14.19 5.73 14.53
CA PHE A 231 -14.99 5.54 13.34
C PHE A 231 -14.85 6.75 12.41
N ASP A 232 -14.34 6.53 11.21
CA ASP A 232 -14.09 7.56 10.21
C ASP A 232 -14.99 7.37 8.99
N ILE A 233 -15.50 8.48 8.49
CA ILE A 233 -16.16 8.57 7.19
C ILE A 233 -15.48 9.69 6.42
N VAL A 234 -14.63 9.35 5.46
CA VAL A 234 -13.83 10.34 4.72
C VAL A 234 -13.92 10.08 3.21
N PRO A 235 -15.04 10.43 2.57
CA PRO A 235 -15.14 10.39 1.12
C PRO A 235 -14.15 11.38 0.49
N ALA A 236 -13.60 11.01 -0.66
CA ALA A 236 -12.67 11.84 -1.43
C ALA A 236 -13.03 11.83 -2.92
N PHE A 237 -12.54 12.82 -3.63
CA PHE A 237 -12.50 12.85 -5.09
C PHE A 237 -11.04 12.80 -5.54
N GLU A 238 -10.79 12.06 -6.61
CA GLU A 238 -9.50 12.01 -7.28
C GLU A 238 -9.66 12.36 -8.75
N ALA A 239 -8.82 13.25 -9.23
CA ALA A 239 -8.79 13.67 -10.62
C ALA A 239 -7.42 13.34 -11.23
N SER A 240 -7.39 12.38 -12.15
CA SER A 240 -6.20 11.99 -12.92
C SER A 240 -6.23 12.71 -14.26
N HIS A 241 -5.26 13.58 -14.48
CA HIS A 241 -5.12 14.38 -15.69
C HIS A 241 -3.91 13.93 -16.50
N LEU A 242 -4.13 13.43 -17.69
CA LEU A 242 -3.10 13.03 -18.63
C LEU A 242 -2.45 14.27 -19.24
N LEU A 243 -1.19 14.53 -18.88
CA LEU A 243 -0.41 15.65 -19.43
C LEU A 243 0.16 15.32 -20.79
N TRP A 244 0.64 14.10 -20.94
CA TRP A 244 1.25 13.65 -22.18
C TRP A 244 1.15 12.14 -22.33
N ARG A 245 0.97 11.70 -23.57
CA ARG A 245 0.99 10.27 -23.94
C ARG A 245 1.58 10.09 -25.32
N SER A 246 2.49 9.14 -25.45
CA SER A 246 3.04 8.70 -26.72
C SER A 246 3.28 7.21 -26.69
N TYR A 247 2.48 6.46 -27.43
CA TYR A 247 2.44 5.00 -27.40
C TYR A 247 2.22 4.48 -25.96
N GLU A 248 3.17 3.73 -25.43
CA GLU A 248 3.16 3.15 -24.07
C GLU A 248 3.78 4.08 -23.01
N ASN A 249 4.16 5.28 -23.39
CA ASN A 249 4.69 6.28 -22.47
C ASN A 249 3.59 7.24 -22.07
N SER A 250 3.47 7.52 -20.78
CA SER A 250 2.51 8.50 -20.28
C SER A 250 3.08 9.31 -19.13
N TRP A 251 2.58 10.51 -18.99
CA TRP A 251 2.81 11.38 -17.86
C TRP A 251 1.48 11.94 -17.38
N GLU A 252 1.16 11.70 -16.10
CA GLU A 252 -0.10 12.07 -15.48
C GLU A 252 0.14 12.88 -14.22
N GLN A 253 -0.76 13.80 -13.95
CA GLN A 253 -0.86 14.47 -12.66
C GLN A 253 -2.16 14.05 -11.97
N ILE A 254 -2.10 13.91 -10.65
CA ILE A 254 -3.18 13.41 -9.84
C ILE A 254 -3.48 14.43 -8.76
N PHE A 255 -4.74 14.83 -8.64
CA PHE A 255 -5.23 15.69 -7.58
C PHE A 255 -6.23 14.90 -6.74
N SER A 256 -6.12 14.97 -5.43
CA SER A 256 -7.12 14.38 -4.54
C SER A 256 -7.57 15.37 -3.48
N ALA A 257 -8.83 15.31 -3.12
CA ALA A 257 -9.41 16.10 -2.03
C ALA A 257 -10.49 15.30 -1.33
N GLY A 258 -10.41 15.25 -0.01
CA GLY A 258 -11.38 14.56 0.84
C GLY A 258 -11.77 15.40 2.04
N VAL A 259 -13.01 15.29 2.44
CA VAL A 259 -13.52 15.87 3.67
C VAL A 259 -14.50 14.90 4.31
N GLY A 260 -14.40 14.75 5.62
CA GLY A 260 -15.23 13.83 6.35
C GLY A 260 -15.23 14.09 7.84
N ALA A 261 -15.55 13.07 8.61
CA ALA A 261 -15.62 13.14 10.06
C ALA A 261 -14.96 11.91 10.66
N SER A 262 -14.29 12.11 11.79
CA SER A 262 -13.76 11.07 12.66
C SER A 262 -14.43 11.19 14.01
N TRP A 263 -15.03 10.11 14.47
CA TRP A 263 -15.54 9.98 15.83
C TRP A 263 -14.59 9.14 16.67
N GLN A 264 -14.24 9.63 17.84
CA GLN A 264 -13.40 8.92 18.79
C GLN A 264 -14.13 8.80 20.13
N LYS A 265 -14.09 7.60 20.72
CA LYS A 265 -14.68 7.38 22.03
C LYS A 265 -13.98 8.25 23.07
N HIS A 266 -14.78 9.00 23.88
CA HIS A 266 -14.42 10.00 24.87
C HIS A 266 -14.08 11.38 24.32
N TYR A 267 -13.75 11.54 23.03
CA TYR A 267 -13.35 12.82 22.43
C TYR A 267 -14.42 13.41 21.49
N GLY A 268 -15.41 12.57 21.08
CA GLY A 268 -16.50 13.02 20.21
C GLY A 268 -16.14 13.00 18.73
N THR A 269 -16.77 13.88 17.96
CA THR A 269 -16.62 13.93 16.50
C THR A 269 -15.93 15.21 16.06
N ASP A 270 -14.95 15.10 15.19
CA ASP A 270 -14.29 16.25 14.54
C ASP A 270 -14.10 16.00 13.04
N VAL A 271 -13.78 17.07 12.31
CA VAL A 271 -13.63 17.06 10.86
C VAL A 271 -12.27 16.54 10.46
N VAL A 272 -12.24 15.68 9.45
CA VAL A 272 -11.04 15.24 8.73
C VAL A 272 -11.00 15.93 7.38
N THR A 273 -9.84 16.46 6.99
CA THR A 273 -9.57 17.04 5.67
C THR A 273 -8.31 16.46 5.08
N GLN A 274 -8.35 16.12 3.78
CA GLN A 274 -7.23 15.53 3.05
C GLN A 274 -7.07 16.24 1.72
N LEU A 275 -5.82 16.53 1.35
CA LEU A 275 -5.46 17.04 0.03
C LEU A 275 -4.25 16.26 -0.49
N GLY A 276 -4.22 16.00 -1.78
CA GLY A 276 -3.10 15.33 -2.42
C GLY A 276 -2.79 15.90 -3.79
N TYR A 277 -1.52 15.93 -4.12
CA TYR A 277 -1.04 16.24 -5.45
C TYR A 277 0.07 15.25 -5.83
N GLY A 278 -0.12 14.54 -6.93
CA GLY A 278 0.81 13.51 -7.40
C GLY A 278 1.20 13.68 -8.86
N GLN A 279 2.30 13.04 -9.20
CA GLN A 279 2.80 12.85 -10.56
C GLN A 279 3.09 11.37 -10.77
N ARG A 280 2.70 10.83 -11.93
CA ARG A 280 3.02 9.45 -12.34
C ARG A 280 3.57 9.43 -13.74
N ILE A 281 4.64 8.68 -13.94
CA ILE A 281 5.29 8.48 -15.24
C ILE A 281 5.34 6.98 -15.50
N SER A 282 4.85 6.57 -16.66
CA SER A 282 5.04 5.22 -17.20
C SER A 282 5.87 5.30 -18.48
N TRP A 283 6.92 4.49 -18.55
CA TRP A 283 7.85 4.53 -19.68
C TRP A 283 8.16 3.12 -20.19
N ASN A 284 7.77 2.87 -21.43
CA ASN A 284 8.06 1.63 -22.17
C ASN A 284 7.64 0.35 -21.43
N ASP A 285 6.61 0.36 -20.56
CA ASP A 285 6.22 -0.73 -19.67
C ASP A 285 7.35 -1.25 -18.74
N VAL A 286 8.54 -0.62 -18.83
CA VAL A 286 9.75 -0.95 -18.07
C VAL A 286 9.85 -0.11 -16.80
N ILE A 287 9.50 1.18 -16.85
CA ILE A 287 9.50 2.07 -15.70
C ILE A 287 8.06 2.50 -15.42
N ASP A 288 7.65 2.37 -14.19
CA ASP A 288 6.45 3.00 -13.63
C ASP A 288 6.88 3.67 -12.33
N ALA A 289 6.72 4.99 -12.24
CA ALA A 289 7.15 5.76 -11.08
C ALA A 289 6.12 6.82 -10.74
N GLY A 290 5.87 6.99 -9.44
CA GLY A 290 4.96 7.98 -8.90
C GLY A 290 5.51 8.67 -7.67
N ALA A 291 5.11 9.92 -7.46
CA ALA A 291 5.31 10.63 -6.21
C ALA A 291 4.07 11.48 -5.91
N THR A 292 3.65 11.49 -4.65
CA THR A 292 2.46 12.21 -4.20
C THR A 292 2.78 12.97 -2.92
N LEU A 293 2.54 14.26 -2.92
CA LEU A 293 2.51 15.09 -1.72
C LEU A 293 1.11 15.00 -1.14
N ARG A 294 0.99 14.62 0.15
CA ARG A 294 -0.27 14.52 0.88
C ARG A 294 -0.24 15.41 2.10
N TRP A 295 -1.32 16.10 2.30
CA TRP A 295 -1.63 16.83 3.51
C TRP A 295 -2.93 16.31 4.10
N GLU A 296 -2.90 16.01 5.40
CA GLU A 296 -4.06 15.57 6.15
C GLU A 296 -4.16 16.38 7.45
N LYS A 297 -5.39 16.73 7.84
CA LYS A 297 -5.69 17.24 9.16
C LYS A 297 -6.82 16.43 9.76
N ARG A 298 -6.55 15.80 10.93
CA ARG A 298 -7.50 14.91 11.61
C ARG A 298 -7.37 15.01 13.13
N PRO A 299 -8.39 14.58 13.90
CA PRO A 299 -8.28 14.53 15.35
C PRO A 299 -7.45 13.31 15.81
N TYR A 300 -6.64 13.54 16.84
CA TYR A 300 -5.98 12.53 17.66
C TYR A 300 -6.25 12.86 19.13
N ASP A 301 -6.98 11.98 19.82
CA ASP A 301 -7.33 12.14 21.23
C ASP A 301 -7.92 13.53 21.56
N GLY A 302 -8.74 14.06 20.64
CA GLY A 302 -9.42 15.34 20.75
C GLY A 302 -8.69 16.54 20.21
N ASP A 303 -7.39 16.46 19.94
CA ASP A 303 -6.62 17.52 19.32
C ASP A 303 -6.53 17.35 17.79
N ARG A 304 -6.70 18.43 17.04
CA ARG A 304 -6.58 18.42 15.58
C ARG A 304 -5.15 18.66 15.15
N GLU A 305 -4.52 17.61 14.68
CA GLU A 305 -3.16 17.62 14.20
C GLU A 305 -3.10 17.52 12.69
N HIS A 306 -2.02 18.01 12.11
CA HIS A 306 -1.79 17.91 10.67
C HIS A 306 -0.53 17.10 10.37
N ASN A 307 -0.56 16.45 9.20
CA ASN A 307 0.56 15.69 8.66
C ASN A 307 0.74 16.10 7.20
N LEU A 308 1.97 16.42 6.82
CA LEU A 308 2.40 16.65 5.46
C LEU A 308 3.51 15.67 5.13
N TYR A 309 3.30 14.82 4.14
CA TYR A 309 4.25 13.79 3.76
C TYR A 309 4.29 13.56 2.25
N VAL A 310 5.40 13.03 1.78
CA VAL A 310 5.57 12.57 0.41
C VAL A 310 5.57 11.05 0.39
N GLU A 311 4.73 10.48 -0.43
CA GLU A 311 4.78 9.07 -0.82
C GLU A 311 5.42 8.96 -2.18
N PHE A 312 6.21 7.92 -2.42
CA PHE A 312 6.77 7.61 -3.73
C PHE A 312 6.83 6.11 -3.97
N ASP A 313 6.68 5.73 -5.21
CA ASP A 313 6.82 4.36 -5.67
C ASP A 313 7.53 4.31 -7.03
N MET A 314 8.29 3.25 -7.25
CA MET A 314 8.92 2.97 -8.53
C MET A 314 8.98 1.48 -8.78
N THR A 315 8.62 1.07 -9.97
CA THR A 315 8.87 -0.26 -10.50
C THR A 315 9.76 -0.13 -11.72
N PHE A 316 10.90 -0.81 -11.72
CA PHE A 316 11.84 -0.88 -12.84
C PHE A 316 12.07 -2.33 -13.23
N ARG A 317 11.86 -2.67 -14.51
CA ARG A 317 12.06 -4.01 -15.09
C ARG A 317 13.28 -4.03 -15.97
N PHE A 318 14.15 -5.02 -15.79
CA PHE A 318 15.46 -5.10 -16.43
C PHE A 318 15.91 -6.54 -16.73
#